data_f4aa04a7d1321f3722604f6507c6707c
#
_entry.id   f4aa04a7d1321f3722604f6507c6707c
#
_cell.length_a   1.000
_cell.length_b   1.000
_cell.length_c   1.000
_cell.angle_alpha   90.00
_cell.angle_beta   90.00
_cell.angle_gamma   90.00
#
_symmetry.space_group_name_H-M   'P 1'
#
loop_
_entity.id
_entity.type
_entity.pdbx_description
1 polymer ?
#
loop_
_entity_poly.entity_id
_entity_poly.type
_entity_poly.pdbx_seq_one_letter_code
_entity_poly.pdbx_strand_id
1 'polypeptide(L)'
;MKRARRLIVLIVGAILSVVAVGGAWFVWRDLRHYAGPAEEQLSLTGLYSDIDTLTISPEVQLFAPQFQLWSDGAGKRRFLFLPEGARIDTSDPERWNFPIGARLWKEFERDGVVVETRMLLKTGPEPADWDMAVYLWRDDRSDADKIAFSRADAGGTRHDVPGPRLCVECHGDNDERRPLGFTLLQLPWDSDHMSSLTSPRSDLRLTHPPDQAPTIPGDEQTRAALGYLHANCGSCHYQGSTSVPSEVSLRLNLTIDTLAAAAETNAYLSTINQRPHTPGLGTAVLVAPGQPEASFLWRRMRIRDGGGWQMPPLASEEVDQQGVAIVGAWIEQQSAASDRD
;
A
#
# COMPACT_ATOMS: atom_id res chain seq x y z
N MET A 1 67.17 -8.52 18.28
CA MET A 1 65.88 -9.12 18.63
C MET A 1 64.91 -8.15 19.33
N LYS A 2 65.31 -7.39 20.34
CA LYS A 2 64.39 -6.49 21.09
C LYS A 2 63.75 -5.34 20.24
N ARG A 3 64.52 -4.77 19.29
CA ARG A 3 64.04 -3.66 18.42
C ARG A 3 63.00 -4.16 17.41
N ALA A 4 63.18 -5.34 16.80
CA ALA A 4 62.22 -5.91 15.85
C ALA A 4 60.87 -6.27 16.50
N ARG A 5 60.90 -6.80 17.74
CA ARG A 5 59.68 -7.06 18.50
C ARG A 5 58.86 -5.82 18.85
N ARG A 6 59.56 -4.67 19.19
CA ARG A 6 58.89 -3.39 19.46
C ARG A 6 58.23 -2.83 18.19
N LEU A 7 58.91 -2.96 17.05
CA LEU A 7 58.35 -2.49 15.78
C LEU A 7 57.10 -3.27 15.34
N ILE A 8 57.13 -4.63 15.50
CA ILE A 8 55.98 -5.48 15.22
C ILE A 8 54.75 -5.16 16.10
N VAL A 9 54.99 -4.92 17.41
CA VAL A 9 53.91 -4.57 18.34
C VAL A 9 53.29 -3.19 17.98
N LEU A 10 54.11 -2.22 17.56
CA LEU A 10 53.61 -0.93 17.12
C LEU A 10 52.84 -1.00 15.80
N ILE A 11 53.28 -1.79 14.85
CA ILE A 11 52.60 -1.99 13.56
C ILE A 11 51.26 -2.72 13.77
N VAL A 12 51.22 -3.80 14.58
CA VAL A 12 49.99 -4.52 14.88
C VAL A 12 49.03 -3.63 15.67
N GLY A 13 49.49 -2.82 16.63
CA GLY A 13 48.69 -1.86 17.35
C GLY A 13 48.08 -0.78 16.44
N ALA A 14 48.85 -0.27 15.47
CA ALA A 14 48.37 0.70 14.50
C ALA A 14 47.34 0.11 13.55
N ILE A 15 47.55 -1.12 13.08
CA ILE A 15 46.57 -1.84 12.20
C ILE A 15 45.27 -2.11 12.96
N LEU A 16 45.34 -2.59 14.19
CA LEU A 16 44.15 -2.83 15.02
C LEU A 16 43.37 -1.54 15.30
N SER A 17 44.07 -0.41 15.54
CA SER A 17 43.45 0.89 15.74
C SER A 17 42.77 1.40 14.46
N VAL A 18 43.38 1.24 13.29
CA VAL A 18 42.78 1.62 12.01
C VAL A 18 41.55 0.78 11.68
N VAL A 19 41.60 -0.52 11.97
CA VAL A 19 40.46 -1.42 11.77
C VAL A 19 39.34 -1.09 12.75
N ALA A 20 39.65 -0.80 14.01
CA ALA A 20 38.65 -0.43 15.02
C ALA A 20 38.00 0.93 14.71
N VAL A 21 38.78 1.93 14.30
CA VAL A 21 38.26 3.27 13.91
C VAL A 21 37.51 3.19 12.58
N GLY A 22 38.02 2.45 11.59
CA GLY A 22 37.35 2.22 10.32
C GLY A 22 36.05 1.46 10.47
N GLY A 23 36.05 0.38 11.30
CA GLY A 23 34.85 -0.40 11.62
C GLY A 23 33.81 0.44 12.39
N ALA A 24 34.24 1.21 13.40
CA ALA A 24 33.35 2.10 14.13
C ALA A 24 32.80 3.22 13.25
N TRP A 25 33.61 3.77 12.32
CA TRP A 25 33.17 4.81 11.38
C TRP A 25 32.20 4.24 10.34
N PHE A 26 32.40 3.01 9.87
CA PHE A 26 31.51 2.32 8.95
C PHE A 26 30.15 2.01 9.60
N VAL A 27 30.17 1.44 10.81
CA VAL A 27 28.95 1.20 11.60
C VAL A 27 28.23 2.50 11.94
N TRP A 28 28.97 3.57 12.30
CA TRP A 28 28.37 4.86 12.65
C TRP A 28 27.83 5.61 11.42
N ARG A 29 28.43 5.41 10.25
CA ARG A 29 27.92 5.92 8.98
C ARG A 29 26.61 5.25 8.60
N ASP A 30 26.54 3.91 8.73
CA ASP A 30 25.33 3.15 8.42
C ASP A 30 24.20 3.47 9.40
N LEU A 31 24.48 3.58 10.70
CA LEU A 31 23.47 3.95 11.70
C LEU A 31 22.84 5.33 11.49
N ARG A 32 23.52 6.27 10.84
CA ARG A 32 22.94 7.57 10.48
C ARG A 32 21.96 7.50 9.30
N HIS A 33 21.94 6.40 8.57
CA HIS A 33 21.03 6.19 7.45
C HIS A 33 19.72 5.54 7.86
N TYR A 34 19.52 5.22 9.15
CA TYR A 34 18.28 4.62 9.64
C TYR A 34 17.55 5.57 10.58
N ALA A 35 16.23 5.72 10.37
CA ALA A 35 15.35 6.30 11.37
C ALA A 35 15.11 5.28 12.49
N GLY A 36 14.80 5.76 13.71
CA GLY A 36 14.37 4.89 14.80
C GLY A 36 13.02 4.23 14.52
N PRO A 37 12.56 3.35 15.43
CA PRO A 37 11.23 2.76 15.34
C PRO A 37 10.13 3.82 15.51
N ALA A 38 8.92 3.50 15.04
CA ALA A 38 7.75 4.36 15.24
C ALA A 38 7.45 4.56 16.73
N GLU A 39 7.07 5.77 17.10
CA GLU A 39 6.76 6.18 18.47
C GLU A 39 5.61 5.37 19.08
N GLU A 40 5.53 5.33 20.42
CA GLU A 40 4.50 4.57 21.14
C GLU A 40 3.13 5.26 21.17
N GLN A 41 3.09 6.59 20.96
CA GLN A 41 1.88 7.40 20.94
C GLN A 41 1.76 8.18 19.64
N LEU A 42 0.54 8.34 19.14
CA LEU A 42 0.28 9.02 17.87
C LEU A 42 0.66 10.51 17.93
N SER A 43 0.44 11.16 19.07
CA SER A 43 0.83 12.57 19.30
C SER A 43 2.31 12.84 19.08
N LEU A 44 3.17 11.83 19.26
CA LEU A 44 4.62 11.95 19.10
C LEU A 44 5.11 11.69 17.67
N THR A 45 4.22 11.21 16.79
CA THR A 45 4.60 10.83 15.40
C THR A 45 4.75 12.03 14.47
N GLY A 46 4.30 13.21 14.87
CA GLY A 46 4.31 14.43 14.06
C GLY A 46 3.16 14.58 13.07
N LEU A 47 2.14 13.72 13.14
CA LEU A 47 0.91 13.89 12.35
C LEU A 47 0.15 15.15 12.76
N TYR A 48 0.02 15.34 14.07
CA TYR A 48 -0.67 16.49 14.65
C TYR A 48 0.32 17.46 15.29
N SER A 49 0.13 18.74 15.07
CA SER A 49 0.75 19.80 15.86
C SER A 49 0.03 19.99 17.19
N ASP A 50 -1.26 19.62 17.25
CA ASP A 50 -2.10 19.59 18.44
C ASP A 50 -3.11 18.46 18.28
N ILE A 51 -2.97 17.41 19.10
CA ILE A 51 -3.83 16.23 19.03
C ILE A 51 -5.19 16.46 19.69
N ASP A 52 -5.30 17.35 20.70
CA ASP A 52 -6.56 17.65 21.37
C ASP A 52 -7.56 18.32 20.42
N THR A 53 -7.05 19.11 19.49
CA THR A 53 -7.87 19.79 18.45
C THR A 53 -7.81 19.09 17.09
N LEU A 54 -7.10 17.98 16.97
CA LEU A 54 -6.83 17.26 15.72
C LEU A 54 -6.24 18.18 14.63
N THR A 55 -5.43 19.17 15.02
CA THR A 55 -4.78 20.10 14.11
C THR A 55 -3.59 19.41 13.46
N ILE A 56 -3.66 19.17 12.15
CA ILE A 56 -2.59 18.56 11.37
C ILE A 56 -1.35 19.45 11.36
N SER A 57 -0.17 18.85 11.49
CA SER A 57 1.12 19.58 11.40
C SER A 57 1.24 20.24 10.01
N PRO A 58 1.77 21.48 9.94
CA PRO A 58 1.83 22.25 8.69
C PRO A 58 2.70 21.62 7.60
N GLU A 59 3.65 20.76 7.98
CA GLU A 59 4.53 20.04 7.06
C GLU A 59 3.89 18.77 6.48
N VAL A 60 2.72 18.36 7.01
CA VAL A 60 2.01 17.15 6.63
C VAL A 60 0.98 17.47 5.54
N GLN A 61 1.02 16.72 4.47
CA GLN A 61 0.16 16.87 3.31
C GLN A 61 -0.95 15.81 3.30
N LEU A 62 -2.17 16.22 2.98
CA LEU A 62 -3.28 15.28 2.72
C LEU A 62 -3.07 14.59 1.38
N PHE A 63 -3.30 13.28 1.32
CA PHE A 63 -3.21 12.47 0.10
C PHE A 63 -4.47 11.63 -0.10
N ALA A 64 -4.96 11.58 -1.33
CA ALA A 64 -6.04 10.69 -1.72
C ALA A 64 -5.64 9.96 -3.02
N PRO A 65 -5.55 8.62 -3.02
CA PRO A 65 -5.31 7.88 -4.26
C PRO A 65 -6.53 7.99 -5.18
N GLN A 66 -6.29 7.92 -6.49
CA GLN A 66 -7.34 7.98 -7.51
C GLN A 66 -8.39 6.87 -7.33
N PHE A 67 -7.93 5.66 -7.04
CA PHE A 67 -8.79 4.51 -6.75
C PHE A 67 -8.69 4.14 -5.28
N GLN A 68 -9.83 4.11 -4.61
CA GLN A 68 -9.89 3.91 -3.17
C GLN A 68 -9.92 2.42 -2.81
N LEU A 69 -9.12 2.04 -1.80
CA LEU A 69 -9.25 0.75 -1.13
C LEU A 69 -10.50 0.78 -0.24
N TRP A 70 -11.41 -0.16 -0.41
CA TRP A 70 -12.55 -0.37 0.47
C TRP A 70 -12.14 -1.16 1.73
N SER A 71 -12.74 -0.89 2.88
CA SER A 71 -12.54 -1.60 4.15
C SER A 71 -13.77 -1.42 5.02
N ASP A 72 -14.71 -2.35 4.93
CA ASP A 72 -15.94 -2.41 5.74
C ASP A 72 -16.68 -1.05 5.89
N GLY A 73 -16.72 -0.27 4.80
CA GLY A 73 -17.37 1.03 4.78
C GLY A 73 -16.66 2.13 5.60
N ALA A 74 -15.49 1.87 6.18
CA ALA A 74 -14.76 2.89 6.92
C ALA A 74 -14.27 4.03 6.01
N GLY A 75 -14.53 5.27 6.42
CA GLY A 75 -13.92 6.47 5.85
C GLY A 75 -12.41 6.48 6.06
N LYS A 76 -11.66 7.14 5.15
CA LYS A 76 -10.20 7.14 5.24
C LYS A 76 -9.63 8.52 4.90
N ARG A 77 -8.79 9.06 5.79
CA ARG A 77 -7.89 10.17 5.49
C ARG A 77 -6.46 9.65 5.42
N ARG A 78 -5.67 10.16 4.49
CA ARG A 78 -4.28 9.73 4.32
C ARG A 78 -3.38 10.95 4.30
N PHE A 79 -2.22 10.81 4.92
CA PHE A 79 -1.30 11.93 5.11
C PHE A 79 0.13 11.48 4.76
N LEU A 80 0.91 12.43 4.29
CA LEU A 80 2.30 12.27 3.88
C LEU A 80 3.16 13.37 4.49
N PHE A 81 4.28 12.98 5.08
CA PHE A 81 5.38 13.86 5.43
C PHE A 81 6.64 13.45 4.68
N LEU A 82 7.34 14.41 4.10
CA LEU A 82 8.67 14.22 3.51
C LEU A 82 9.66 15.15 4.20
N PRO A 83 10.86 14.66 4.57
CA PRO A 83 11.93 15.51 5.10
C PRO A 83 12.23 16.68 4.15
N GLU A 84 12.68 17.81 4.70
CA GLU A 84 12.97 19.00 3.91
C GLU A 84 14.00 18.71 2.79
N GLY A 85 13.71 19.18 1.59
CA GLY A 85 14.58 19.00 0.41
C GLY A 85 14.61 17.57 -0.16
N ALA A 86 14.06 16.57 0.54
CA ALA A 86 14.05 15.19 0.07
C ALA A 86 13.06 14.97 -1.08
N ARG A 87 13.31 13.96 -1.92
CA ARG A 87 12.48 13.59 -3.08
C ARG A 87 12.14 12.10 -3.02
N ILE A 88 10.99 11.74 -3.56
CA ILE A 88 10.58 10.34 -3.77
C ILE A 88 11.21 9.88 -5.08
N ASP A 89 11.92 8.77 -5.06
CA ASP A 89 12.42 8.14 -6.28
C ASP A 89 11.28 7.39 -6.98
N THR A 90 10.96 7.86 -8.17
CA THR A 90 9.90 7.33 -9.05
C THR A 90 10.47 6.81 -10.36
N SER A 91 11.73 6.35 -10.36
CA SER A 91 12.37 5.71 -11.51
C SER A 91 11.65 4.42 -11.93
N ASP A 92 11.09 3.67 -10.95
CA ASP A 92 10.12 2.62 -11.19
C ASP A 92 8.70 3.20 -10.98
N PRO A 93 7.85 3.27 -12.02
CA PRO A 93 6.52 3.86 -11.94
C PRO A 93 5.56 3.13 -11.00
N GLU A 94 5.84 1.86 -10.69
CA GLU A 94 5.01 0.96 -9.87
C GLU A 94 5.55 0.79 -8.44
N ARG A 95 6.84 1.07 -8.21
CA ARG A 95 7.52 0.84 -6.92
C ARG A 95 8.36 2.05 -6.53
N TRP A 96 7.73 3.00 -5.87
CA TRP A 96 8.39 4.22 -5.44
C TRP A 96 9.28 4.00 -4.22
N ASN A 97 10.51 4.52 -4.24
CA ASN A 97 11.37 4.53 -3.07
C ASN A 97 11.32 5.90 -2.39
N PHE A 98 10.96 5.88 -1.11
CA PHE A 98 10.81 7.07 -0.29
C PHE A 98 12.12 7.42 0.42
N PRO A 99 12.36 8.72 0.70
CA PRO A 99 13.51 9.13 1.49
C PRO A 99 13.37 8.67 2.94
N ILE A 100 14.50 8.35 3.59
CA ILE A 100 14.55 7.98 5.01
C ILE A 100 13.91 9.10 5.84
N GLY A 101 13.07 8.72 6.81
CA GLY A 101 12.29 9.63 7.64
C GLY A 101 10.97 10.08 7.03
N ALA A 102 10.62 9.63 5.79
CA ALA A 102 9.28 9.80 5.26
C ALA A 102 8.25 9.08 6.15
N ARG A 103 7.11 9.69 6.34
CA ARG A 103 6.02 9.17 7.17
C ARG A 103 4.73 9.22 6.40
N LEU A 104 3.98 8.12 6.45
CA LEU A 104 2.67 7.98 5.83
C LEU A 104 1.69 7.59 6.91
N TRP A 105 0.58 8.32 7.04
CA TRP A 105 -0.47 7.94 7.98
C TRP A 105 -1.76 7.69 7.23
N LYS A 106 -2.57 6.77 7.77
CA LYS A 106 -3.90 6.46 7.28
C LYS A 106 -4.83 6.31 8.47
N GLU A 107 -5.74 7.26 8.61
CA GLU A 107 -6.81 7.21 9.60
C GLU A 107 -8.00 6.47 9.05
N PHE A 108 -8.69 5.76 9.93
CA PHE A 108 -9.94 5.08 9.64
C PHE A 108 -11.03 5.62 10.55
N GLU A 109 -12.11 6.04 9.92
CA GLU A 109 -13.31 6.52 10.59
C GLU A 109 -14.45 5.54 10.32
N ARG A 110 -15.14 5.13 11.39
CA ARG A 110 -16.35 4.32 11.29
C ARG A 110 -17.44 4.94 12.14
N ASP A 111 -18.64 5.11 11.58
CA ASP A 111 -19.83 5.65 12.27
C ASP A 111 -19.57 7.03 12.91
N GLY A 112 -18.78 7.88 12.26
CA GLY A 112 -18.41 9.20 12.76
C GLY A 112 -17.28 9.21 13.79
N VAL A 113 -16.64 8.06 14.02
CA VAL A 113 -15.59 7.86 15.02
C VAL A 113 -14.28 7.49 14.36
N VAL A 114 -13.21 8.26 14.58
CA VAL A 114 -11.86 7.84 14.20
C VAL A 114 -11.44 6.71 15.12
N VAL A 115 -11.27 5.50 14.59
CA VAL A 115 -11.03 4.29 15.37
C VAL A 115 -9.55 3.98 15.47
N GLU A 116 -8.83 4.05 14.32
CA GLU A 116 -7.41 3.75 14.26
C GLU A 116 -6.67 4.71 13.34
N THR A 117 -5.38 4.84 13.58
CA THR A 117 -4.43 5.47 12.64
C THR A 117 -3.28 4.51 12.40
N ARG A 118 -3.04 4.11 11.16
CA ARG A 118 -1.88 3.30 10.77
C ARG A 118 -0.78 4.22 10.25
N MET A 119 0.47 3.85 10.54
CA MET A 119 1.63 4.62 10.12
C MET A 119 2.66 3.69 9.45
N LEU A 120 3.28 4.18 8.37
CA LEU A 120 4.50 3.64 7.80
C LEU A 120 5.59 4.69 7.98
N LEU A 121 6.71 4.29 8.58
CA LEU A 121 7.91 5.11 8.75
C LEU A 121 9.04 4.51 7.91
N LYS A 122 9.59 5.28 6.99
CA LYS A 122 10.78 4.87 6.21
C LYS A 122 12.01 4.93 7.09
N THR A 123 12.55 3.76 7.42
CA THR A 123 13.63 3.62 8.42
C THR A 123 15.03 3.51 7.83
N GLY A 124 15.15 3.08 6.58
CA GLY A 124 16.45 2.86 5.96
C GLY A 124 16.45 3.07 4.43
N PRO A 125 17.58 2.86 3.75
CA PRO A 125 17.76 3.19 2.34
C PRO A 125 17.08 2.20 1.37
N GLU A 126 16.90 0.93 1.79
CA GLU A 126 16.33 -0.08 0.92
C GLU A 126 14.83 0.17 0.70
N PRO A 127 14.26 -0.14 -0.47
CA PRO A 127 12.84 0.07 -0.76
C PRO A 127 11.90 -0.51 0.30
N ALA A 128 12.26 -1.65 0.90
CA ALA A 128 11.46 -2.35 1.90
C ALA A 128 11.70 -1.92 3.36
N ASP A 129 12.61 -0.98 3.62
CA ASP A 129 12.94 -0.51 4.98
C ASP A 129 11.82 0.38 5.55
N TRP A 130 10.72 -0.24 5.93
CA TRP A 130 9.58 0.42 6.56
C TRP A 130 9.27 -0.20 7.91
N ASP A 131 9.09 0.63 8.93
CA ASP A 131 8.43 0.26 10.16
C ASP A 131 6.93 0.53 10.04
N MET A 132 6.10 -0.41 10.50
CA MET A 132 4.64 -0.36 10.39
C MET A 132 4.02 -0.37 11.77
N ALA A 133 3.32 0.68 12.12
CA ALA A 133 2.65 0.85 13.39
C ALA A 133 1.14 1.01 13.21
N VAL A 134 0.39 0.50 14.17
CA VAL A 134 -1.06 0.67 14.28
C VAL A 134 -1.34 1.33 15.62
N TYR A 135 -2.03 2.45 15.61
CA TYR A 135 -2.45 3.21 16.77
C TYR A 135 -3.94 3.08 16.95
N LEU A 136 -4.36 2.59 18.11
CA LEU A 136 -5.76 2.52 18.51
C LEU A 136 -6.11 3.77 19.31
N TRP A 137 -7.14 4.51 18.90
CA TRP A 137 -7.61 5.69 19.62
C TRP A 137 -8.21 5.31 20.96
N ARG A 138 -7.83 6.05 22.01
CA ARG A 138 -8.41 5.91 23.35
C ARG A 138 -9.87 6.29 23.34
N ASP A 139 -10.66 5.74 24.28
CA ASP A 139 -12.08 6.03 24.37
C ASP A 139 -12.36 7.51 24.68
N ASP A 140 -11.48 8.17 25.44
CA ASP A 140 -11.55 9.60 25.75
C ASP A 140 -11.05 10.53 24.65
N ARG A 141 -10.50 9.97 23.56
CA ARG A 141 -9.95 10.70 22.41
C ARG A 141 -8.75 11.58 22.70
N SER A 142 -8.11 11.45 23.85
CA SER A 142 -6.96 12.24 24.23
C SER A 142 -5.70 11.92 23.40
N ASP A 143 -5.56 10.66 22.93
CA ASP A 143 -4.45 10.20 22.09
C ASP A 143 -4.81 8.82 21.51
N ALA A 144 -3.88 8.25 20.73
CA ALA A 144 -3.92 6.87 20.28
C ALA A 144 -2.62 6.14 20.63
N ASP A 145 -2.75 4.95 21.18
CA ASP A 145 -1.61 4.13 21.61
C ASP A 145 -1.26 3.06 20.59
N LYS A 146 0.04 2.84 20.37
CA LYS A 146 0.54 1.77 19.50
C LYS A 146 0.16 0.40 20.05
N ILE A 147 -0.42 -0.44 19.22
CA ILE A 147 -0.87 -1.78 19.60
C ILE A 147 -0.02 -2.87 18.96
N ALA A 148 0.11 -4.00 19.66
CA ALA A 148 0.82 -5.18 19.18
C ALA A 148 -0.09 -6.27 18.62
N PHE A 149 -1.38 -6.24 18.96
CA PHE A 149 -2.37 -7.26 18.62
C PHE A 149 -3.65 -6.65 18.07
N SER A 150 -4.36 -7.40 17.23
CA SER A 150 -5.65 -7.00 16.69
C SER A 150 -6.69 -6.71 17.78
N ARG A 151 -7.66 -5.87 17.45
CA ARG A 151 -8.83 -5.54 18.28
C ARG A 151 -10.09 -5.64 17.43
N ALA A 152 -10.99 -6.52 17.80
CA ALA A 152 -12.30 -6.60 17.19
C ALA A 152 -13.21 -5.50 17.76
N ASP A 153 -14.19 -5.07 16.95
CA ASP A 153 -15.24 -4.12 17.30
C ASP A 153 -14.71 -2.85 18.00
N ALA A 154 -13.61 -2.29 17.50
CA ALA A 154 -12.90 -1.22 18.16
C ALA A 154 -13.68 0.09 18.20
N GLY A 155 -13.46 0.90 19.24
CA GLY A 155 -14.10 2.21 19.42
C GLY A 155 -15.62 2.13 19.53
N GLY A 156 -16.19 0.99 19.91
CA GLY A 156 -17.65 0.76 19.99
C GLY A 156 -18.32 0.64 18.61
N THR A 157 -17.56 0.42 17.57
CA THR A 157 -18.02 0.23 16.18
C THR A 157 -17.80 -1.23 15.74
N ARG A 158 -18.27 -1.59 14.54
CA ARG A 158 -17.97 -2.91 13.92
C ARG A 158 -16.64 -2.91 13.15
N HIS A 159 -15.74 -1.99 13.45
CA HIS A 159 -14.45 -1.90 12.77
C HIS A 159 -13.40 -2.74 13.49
N ASP A 160 -12.87 -3.73 12.80
CA ASP A 160 -11.75 -4.54 13.27
C ASP A 160 -10.42 -3.86 12.97
N VAL A 161 -9.63 -3.63 14.02
CA VAL A 161 -8.28 -3.07 13.91
C VAL A 161 -7.27 -4.21 13.82
N PRO A 162 -6.61 -4.40 12.67
CA PRO A 162 -5.61 -5.45 12.52
C PRO A 162 -4.35 -5.13 13.30
N GLY A 163 -3.76 -6.14 13.93
CA GLY A 163 -2.43 -6.01 14.51
C GLY A 163 -1.34 -5.84 13.43
N PRO A 164 -0.18 -5.22 13.75
CA PRO A 164 0.85 -4.87 12.78
C PRO A 164 1.42 -6.08 12.00
N ARG A 165 1.32 -7.29 12.54
CA ARG A 165 1.73 -8.52 11.82
C ARG A 165 0.90 -8.81 10.58
N LEU A 166 -0.34 -8.31 10.50
CA LEU A 166 -1.20 -8.48 9.33
C LEU A 166 -0.93 -7.46 8.23
N CYS A 167 -0.10 -6.44 8.50
CA CYS A 167 0.26 -5.44 7.49
C CYS A 167 0.95 -6.07 6.27
N VAL A 168 1.76 -7.09 6.50
CA VAL A 168 2.53 -7.78 5.43
C VAL A 168 1.64 -8.44 4.38
N GLU A 169 0.43 -8.86 4.74
CA GLU A 169 -0.52 -9.49 3.82
C GLU A 169 -0.90 -8.60 2.62
N CYS A 170 -0.87 -7.28 2.81
CA CYS A 170 -1.15 -6.31 1.75
C CYS A 170 0.10 -5.54 1.31
N HIS A 171 0.97 -5.19 2.27
CA HIS A 171 2.14 -4.35 2.02
C HIS A 171 3.38 -5.12 1.58
N GLY A 172 3.34 -6.46 1.62
CA GLY A 172 4.48 -7.34 1.39
C GLY A 172 5.37 -7.51 2.64
N ASP A 173 6.09 -8.61 2.70
CA ASP A 173 7.07 -8.89 3.75
C ASP A 173 8.50 -8.63 3.27
N ASN A 174 9.46 -8.62 4.19
CA ASN A 174 10.89 -8.51 3.91
C ASN A 174 11.20 -7.52 2.76
N ASP A 175 11.69 -8.03 1.63
CA ASP A 175 12.16 -7.23 0.48
C ASP A 175 11.02 -6.67 -0.39
N GLU A 176 9.78 -7.07 -0.16
CA GLU A 176 8.60 -6.66 -0.91
C GLU A 176 7.78 -5.53 -0.25
N ARG A 177 8.13 -5.14 0.98
CA ARG A 177 7.37 -4.17 1.78
C ARG A 177 7.30 -2.80 1.12
N ARG A 178 6.08 -2.28 0.94
CA ARG A 178 5.86 -1.01 0.26
C ARG A 178 4.59 -0.29 0.75
N PRO A 179 4.52 1.05 0.62
CA PRO A 179 3.27 1.77 0.77
C PRO A 179 2.33 1.45 -0.40
N LEU A 180 1.02 1.38 -0.11
CA LEU A 180 -0.01 1.18 -1.14
C LEU A 180 -0.58 2.53 -1.58
N GLY A 181 -1.01 2.60 -2.86
CA GLY A 181 -1.60 3.80 -3.44
C GLY A 181 -0.58 4.84 -3.93
N PHE A 182 0.71 4.51 -3.92
CA PHE A 182 1.79 5.35 -4.42
C PHE A 182 2.40 4.74 -5.69
N THR A 183 1.68 4.87 -6.78
CA THR A 183 2.13 4.59 -8.15
C THR A 183 1.68 5.74 -9.05
N LEU A 184 2.25 5.85 -10.24
CA LEU A 184 1.83 6.90 -11.17
C LEU A 184 0.33 6.83 -11.50
N LEU A 185 -0.23 5.62 -11.59
CA LEU A 185 -1.64 5.40 -11.88
C LEU A 185 -2.56 5.81 -10.71
N GLN A 186 -2.07 5.75 -9.49
CA GLN A 186 -2.85 6.05 -8.28
C GLN A 186 -2.84 7.53 -7.89
N LEU A 187 -2.00 8.35 -8.52
CA LEU A 187 -2.03 9.79 -8.27
C LEU A 187 -3.34 10.39 -8.78
N PRO A 188 -3.98 11.26 -7.99
CA PRO A 188 -5.15 12.01 -8.43
C PRO A 188 -4.73 13.12 -9.37
N TRP A 189 -4.61 12.83 -10.65
CA TRP A 189 -4.18 13.79 -11.69
C TRP A 189 -5.23 14.87 -12.00
N ASP A 190 -6.43 14.72 -11.48
CA ASP A 190 -7.55 15.62 -11.68
C ASP A 190 -7.40 16.87 -10.81
N SER A 191 -7.58 18.05 -11.40
CA SER A 191 -7.26 19.35 -10.80
C SER A 191 -8.00 19.64 -9.49
N ASP A 192 -9.20 19.13 -9.30
CA ASP A 192 -10.03 19.42 -8.12
C ASP A 192 -9.60 18.65 -6.87
N HIS A 193 -8.96 17.48 -7.03
CA HIS A 193 -8.39 16.69 -5.92
C HIS A 193 -6.90 16.96 -5.71
N MET A 194 -6.26 17.59 -6.67
CA MET A 194 -4.85 18.00 -6.59
C MET A 194 -4.65 19.35 -5.93
N SER A 195 -5.72 20.10 -5.63
CA SER A 195 -5.62 21.36 -4.89
C SER A 195 -5.14 21.19 -3.44
N SER A 196 -5.22 19.99 -2.89
CA SER A 196 -4.65 19.65 -1.57
C SER A 196 -3.23 19.06 -1.64
N LEU A 197 -2.79 18.62 -2.80
CA LEU A 197 -1.41 18.22 -3.14
C LEU A 197 -0.82 19.17 -4.18
N THR A 198 -1.28 20.37 -4.17
CA THR A 198 -1.06 21.54 -4.99
C THR A 198 0.07 21.46 -5.97
N SER A 199 -0.17 21.80 -7.20
CA SER A 199 0.78 21.72 -8.30
C SER A 199 1.51 20.38 -8.39
N PRO A 200 0.96 19.45 -9.14
CA PRO A 200 1.26 18.01 -9.11
C PRO A 200 2.72 17.65 -9.23
N ARG A 201 3.53 18.55 -9.72
CA ARG A 201 4.90 18.25 -10.12
C ARG A 201 5.97 18.82 -9.21
N SER A 202 5.66 19.84 -8.40
CA SER A 202 6.63 20.48 -7.51
C SER A 202 6.55 20.00 -6.08
N ASP A 203 5.37 19.65 -5.58
CA ASP A 203 5.13 19.47 -4.15
C ASP A 203 5.33 18.02 -3.68
N LEU A 204 5.00 17.01 -4.50
CA LEU A 204 5.39 15.62 -4.22
C LEU A 204 6.89 15.38 -4.37
N ARG A 205 7.60 16.34 -4.93
CA ARG A 205 9.06 16.21 -5.07
C ARG A 205 9.47 14.86 -5.67
N LEU A 206 8.86 14.48 -6.82
CA LEU A 206 9.19 13.26 -7.55
C LEU A 206 10.51 13.43 -8.31
N THR A 207 11.32 12.37 -8.41
CA THR A 207 12.56 12.39 -9.22
C THR A 207 12.26 12.30 -10.72
N HIS A 208 11.23 11.54 -11.10
CA HIS A 208 10.81 11.31 -12.49
C HIS A 208 9.30 11.56 -12.62
N PRO A 209 8.85 12.84 -12.57
CA PRO A 209 7.44 13.14 -12.79
C PRO A 209 7.09 12.85 -14.25
N PRO A 210 5.96 12.18 -14.54
CA PRO A 210 5.55 11.92 -15.91
C PRO A 210 5.01 13.21 -16.56
N ASP A 211 5.13 13.28 -17.88
CA ASP A 211 4.62 14.42 -18.66
C ASP A 211 3.09 14.46 -18.75
N GLN A 212 2.46 13.29 -18.66
CA GLN A 212 1.00 13.13 -18.73
C GLN A 212 0.53 12.13 -17.70
N ALA A 213 -0.71 12.31 -17.23
CA ALA A 213 -1.39 11.37 -16.37
C ALA A 213 -1.59 10.03 -17.12
N PRO A 214 -1.16 8.89 -16.57
CA PRO A 214 -1.54 7.61 -17.14
C PRO A 214 -3.04 7.40 -17.01
N THR A 215 -3.66 6.87 -18.05
CA THR A 215 -5.10 6.62 -18.10
C THR A 215 -5.37 5.13 -18.27
N ILE A 216 -6.31 4.59 -17.52
CA ILE A 216 -6.80 3.23 -17.75
C ILE A 216 -7.56 3.23 -19.08
N PRO A 217 -7.25 2.32 -20.02
CA PRO A 217 -7.93 2.23 -21.30
C PRO A 217 -9.37 1.72 -21.17
N GLY A 218 -10.18 2.06 -22.16
CA GLY A 218 -11.59 1.67 -22.25
C GLY A 218 -12.58 2.80 -21.93
N ASP A 219 -13.84 2.45 -21.88
CA ASP A 219 -14.90 3.37 -21.47
C ASP A 219 -14.95 3.61 -19.96
N GLU A 220 -15.88 4.41 -19.50
CA GLU A 220 -16.02 4.77 -18.07
C GLU A 220 -16.23 3.53 -17.18
N GLN A 221 -17.09 2.60 -17.62
CA GLN A 221 -17.39 1.38 -16.87
C GLN A 221 -16.15 0.47 -16.76
N THR A 222 -15.41 0.30 -17.85
CA THR A 222 -14.16 -0.47 -17.88
C THR A 222 -13.11 0.17 -16.98
N ARG A 223 -12.93 1.50 -17.06
CA ARG A 223 -11.98 2.22 -16.20
C ARG A 223 -12.32 2.09 -14.72
N ALA A 224 -13.60 2.21 -14.38
CA ALA A 224 -14.06 2.07 -13.00
C ALA A 224 -13.78 0.65 -12.45
N ALA A 225 -14.07 -0.38 -13.23
CA ALA A 225 -13.86 -1.77 -12.81
C ALA A 225 -12.37 -2.13 -12.70
N LEU A 226 -11.57 -1.80 -13.70
CA LEU A 226 -10.13 -2.06 -13.68
C LEU A 226 -9.42 -1.28 -12.57
N GLY A 227 -9.81 -0.02 -12.34
CA GLY A 227 -9.31 0.79 -11.23
C GLY A 227 -9.71 0.22 -9.86
N TYR A 228 -10.95 -0.24 -9.72
CA TYR A 228 -11.42 -0.93 -8.51
C TYR A 228 -10.61 -2.21 -8.24
N LEU A 229 -10.44 -3.07 -9.25
CA LEU A 229 -9.66 -4.31 -9.14
C LEU A 229 -8.19 -4.02 -8.79
N HIS A 230 -7.59 -3.01 -9.41
CA HIS A 230 -6.23 -2.58 -9.11
C HIS A 230 -6.07 -2.16 -7.64
N ALA A 231 -6.97 -1.31 -7.13
CA ALA A 231 -6.88 -0.78 -5.78
C ALA A 231 -7.21 -1.81 -4.68
N ASN A 232 -8.19 -2.69 -4.93
CA ASN A 232 -8.76 -3.58 -3.91
C ASN A 232 -8.21 -5.00 -3.95
N CYS A 233 -7.65 -5.42 -5.08
CA CYS A 233 -7.17 -6.80 -5.28
C CYS A 233 -5.70 -6.82 -5.70
N GLY A 234 -5.27 -5.82 -6.48
CA GLY A 234 -3.94 -5.75 -7.07
C GLY A 234 -2.79 -5.66 -6.07
N SER A 235 -3.04 -5.26 -4.82
CA SER A 235 -2.03 -5.24 -3.76
C SER A 235 -1.53 -6.64 -3.38
N CYS A 236 -2.38 -7.66 -3.52
CA CYS A 236 -2.05 -9.07 -3.29
C CYS A 236 -1.91 -9.85 -4.61
N HIS A 237 -2.73 -9.53 -5.62
CA HIS A 237 -2.75 -10.21 -6.91
C HIS A 237 -1.87 -9.49 -7.95
N TYR A 238 -0.56 -9.60 -7.81
CA TYR A 238 0.45 -9.11 -8.77
C TYR A 238 1.53 -10.17 -9.01
N GLN A 239 2.36 -9.97 -10.01
CA GLN A 239 3.45 -10.91 -10.31
C GLN A 239 4.53 -10.87 -9.22
N GLY A 240 4.86 -12.02 -8.65
CA GLY A 240 5.86 -12.13 -7.58
C GLY A 240 5.30 -11.85 -6.19
N SER A 241 3.97 -11.71 -6.03
CA SER A 241 3.36 -11.52 -4.72
C SER A 241 3.61 -12.71 -3.79
N THR A 242 3.99 -12.43 -2.55
CA THR A 242 4.12 -13.41 -1.46
C THR A 242 2.80 -13.64 -0.70
N SER A 243 1.80 -12.78 -0.94
CA SER A 243 0.50 -12.83 -0.27
C SER A 243 -0.46 -13.88 -0.84
N VAL A 244 -0.13 -14.46 -2.00
CA VAL A 244 -0.92 -15.53 -2.63
C VAL A 244 0.01 -16.68 -3.03
N PRO A 245 -0.50 -17.94 -3.08
CA PRO A 245 0.29 -19.08 -3.53
C PRO A 245 0.91 -18.82 -4.93
N SER A 246 2.15 -19.23 -5.13
CA SER A 246 2.90 -19.00 -6.38
C SER A 246 2.23 -19.56 -7.64
N GLU A 247 1.39 -20.58 -7.47
CA GLU A 247 0.61 -21.21 -8.52
C GLU A 247 -0.60 -20.38 -8.99
N VAL A 248 -0.98 -19.36 -8.22
CA VAL A 248 -2.08 -18.46 -8.58
C VAL A 248 -1.59 -17.45 -9.60
N SER A 249 -2.01 -17.63 -10.86
CA SER A 249 -1.62 -16.75 -11.97
C SER A 249 -2.47 -15.47 -12.10
N LEU A 250 -3.43 -15.24 -11.20
CA LEU A 250 -4.31 -14.07 -11.19
C LEU A 250 -3.51 -12.79 -10.92
N ARG A 251 -3.63 -11.81 -11.83
CA ARG A 251 -2.96 -10.51 -11.77
C ARG A 251 -4.01 -9.41 -11.94
N LEU A 252 -4.31 -8.70 -10.86
CA LEU A 252 -5.34 -7.65 -10.84
C LEU A 252 -4.75 -6.25 -10.68
N ASN A 253 -3.42 -6.15 -10.51
CA ASN A 253 -2.72 -4.89 -10.60
C ASN A 253 -2.63 -4.42 -12.05
N LEU A 254 -2.71 -3.12 -12.25
CA LEU A 254 -2.42 -2.46 -13.53
C LEU A 254 -1.00 -1.93 -13.49
N THR A 255 -0.27 -2.11 -14.58
CA THR A 255 1.08 -1.57 -14.79
C THR A 255 1.09 -0.67 -16.02
N ILE A 256 1.91 0.37 -16.01
CA ILE A 256 1.92 1.40 -17.06
C ILE A 256 2.14 0.81 -18.47
N ASP A 257 2.98 -0.20 -18.56
CA ASP A 257 3.32 -0.90 -19.81
C ASP A 257 2.14 -1.71 -20.40
N THR A 258 1.10 -2.00 -19.62
CA THR A 258 -0.08 -2.76 -20.07
C THR A 258 -1.31 -1.89 -20.34
N LEU A 259 -1.17 -0.56 -20.34
CA LEU A 259 -2.29 0.37 -20.51
C LEU A 259 -2.57 0.77 -21.97
N ALA A 260 -2.04 0.07 -22.98
CA ALA A 260 -2.30 0.39 -24.38
C ALA A 260 -3.75 0.10 -24.79
N ALA A 261 -4.33 -1.01 -24.32
CA ALA A 261 -5.73 -1.37 -24.51
C ALA A 261 -6.28 -2.13 -23.28
N ALA A 262 -7.60 -2.05 -23.05
CA ALA A 262 -8.23 -2.74 -21.92
C ALA A 262 -7.98 -4.26 -21.96
N ALA A 263 -8.01 -4.86 -23.15
CA ALA A 263 -7.75 -6.28 -23.37
C ALA A 263 -6.28 -6.70 -23.16
N GLU A 264 -5.35 -5.76 -23.08
CA GLU A 264 -3.92 -6.00 -22.84
C GLU A 264 -3.55 -5.87 -21.35
N THR A 265 -4.47 -5.37 -20.52
CA THR A 265 -4.21 -5.23 -19.08
C THR A 265 -4.03 -6.59 -18.41
N ASN A 266 -3.17 -6.62 -17.39
CA ASN A 266 -2.97 -7.82 -16.56
C ASN A 266 -4.29 -8.37 -16.02
N ALA A 267 -5.19 -7.48 -15.56
CA ALA A 267 -6.48 -7.86 -15.03
C ALA A 267 -7.36 -8.57 -16.07
N TYR A 268 -7.42 -8.06 -17.30
CA TYR A 268 -8.17 -8.67 -18.37
C TYR A 268 -7.58 -10.04 -18.77
N LEU A 269 -6.29 -10.08 -19.08
CA LEU A 269 -5.58 -11.27 -19.55
C LEU A 269 -5.60 -12.41 -18.54
N SER A 270 -5.54 -12.10 -17.24
CA SER A 270 -5.53 -13.13 -16.20
C SER A 270 -6.91 -13.56 -15.72
N THR A 271 -8.00 -12.93 -16.19
CA THR A 271 -9.35 -13.22 -15.70
C THR A 271 -10.32 -13.74 -16.77
N ILE A 272 -10.35 -13.09 -17.96
CA ILE A 272 -11.33 -13.41 -18.99
C ILE A 272 -11.15 -14.84 -19.51
N ASN A 273 -12.16 -15.68 -19.34
CA ASN A 273 -12.16 -17.10 -19.71
C ASN A 273 -11.02 -17.93 -19.07
N GLN A 274 -10.30 -17.38 -18.07
CA GLN A 274 -9.25 -18.10 -17.37
C GLN A 274 -9.85 -19.01 -16.29
N ARG A 275 -9.23 -20.17 -16.06
CA ARG A 275 -9.66 -21.10 -15.01
C ARG A 275 -9.13 -20.65 -13.64
N PRO A 276 -9.94 -20.74 -12.57
CA PRO A 276 -9.42 -20.53 -11.22
C PRO A 276 -8.42 -21.63 -10.84
N HIS A 277 -7.39 -21.27 -10.09
CA HIS A 277 -6.42 -22.23 -9.56
C HIS A 277 -7.11 -23.32 -8.71
N THR A 278 -8.02 -22.91 -7.82
CA THR A 278 -8.84 -23.82 -7.03
C THR A 278 -10.28 -23.74 -7.54
N PRO A 279 -10.77 -24.78 -8.23
CA PRO A 279 -12.16 -24.82 -8.67
C PRO A 279 -13.13 -24.84 -7.49
N GLY A 280 -14.25 -24.14 -7.62
CA GLY A 280 -15.28 -24.10 -6.59
C GLY A 280 -16.45 -23.20 -6.95
N LEU A 281 -17.39 -23.06 -6.04
CA LEU A 281 -18.57 -22.21 -6.16
C LEU A 281 -19.44 -22.50 -7.40
N GLY A 282 -19.29 -23.67 -8.02
CA GLY A 282 -20.04 -24.03 -9.22
C GLY A 282 -19.69 -23.20 -10.47
N THR A 283 -18.48 -22.62 -10.52
CA THR A 283 -18.01 -21.84 -11.66
C THR A 283 -16.82 -22.50 -12.32
N ALA A 284 -16.69 -22.34 -13.65
CA ALA A 284 -15.61 -22.94 -14.44
C ALA A 284 -14.47 -21.94 -14.74
N VAL A 285 -14.75 -20.63 -14.71
CA VAL A 285 -13.83 -19.57 -15.11
C VAL A 285 -13.82 -18.41 -14.13
N LEU A 286 -12.72 -17.65 -14.10
CA LEU A 286 -12.56 -16.48 -13.24
C LEU A 286 -13.54 -15.37 -13.64
N VAL A 287 -13.63 -15.05 -14.92
CA VAL A 287 -14.63 -14.14 -15.49
C VAL A 287 -15.22 -14.79 -16.74
N ALA A 288 -16.52 -15.03 -16.71
CA ALA A 288 -17.33 -15.49 -17.84
C ALA A 288 -17.92 -14.25 -18.53
N PRO A 289 -17.53 -13.89 -19.77
CA PRO A 289 -18.07 -12.74 -20.46
C PRO A 289 -19.59 -12.73 -20.49
N GLY A 290 -20.21 -11.60 -20.12
CA GLY A 290 -21.67 -11.44 -20.06
C GLY A 290 -22.37 -12.11 -18.88
N GLN A 291 -21.65 -12.82 -18.01
CA GLN A 291 -22.26 -13.69 -17.01
C GLN A 291 -21.64 -13.51 -15.62
N PRO A 292 -21.96 -12.45 -14.88
CA PRO A 292 -21.41 -12.22 -13.52
C PRO A 292 -21.65 -13.42 -12.60
N GLU A 293 -22.86 -13.99 -12.59
CA GLU A 293 -23.21 -15.14 -11.73
C GLU A 293 -22.44 -16.43 -12.06
N ALA A 294 -21.89 -16.55 -13.28
CA ALA A 294 -21.01 -17.65 -13.68
C ALA A 294 -19.52 -17.34 -13.45
N SER A 295 -19.20 -16.14 -12.98
CA SER A 295 -17.82 -15.65 -12.78
C SER A 295 -17.35 -15.91 -11.35
N PHE A 296 -16.25 -16.68 -11.20
CA PHE A 296 -15.69 -17.04 -9.90
C PHE A 296 -15.23 -15.81 -9.10
N LEU A 297 -14.55 -14.85 -9.77
CA LEU A 297 -14.08 -13.61 -9.16
C LEU A 297 -15.24 -12.84 -8.51
N TRP A 298 -16.32 -12.60 -9.26
CA TRP A 298 -17.47 -11.84 -8.78
C TRP A 298 -18.20 -12.53 -7.63
N ARG A 299 -18.33 -13.87 -7.69
CA ARG A 299 -18.91 -14.64 -6.58
C ARG A 299 -18.09 -14.51 -5.31
N ARG A 300 -16.77 -14.58 -5.39
CA ARG A 300 -15.89 -14.43 -4.22
C ARG A 300 -16.00 -13.05 -3.57
N MET A 301 -16.26 -11.99 -4.33
CA MET A 301 -16.49 -10.65 -3.80
C MET A 301 -17.76 -10.56 -2.95
N ARG A 302 -18.75 -11.43 -3.17
CA ARG A 302 -20.06 -11.45 -2.49
C ARG A 302 -20.13 -12.36 -1.28
N ILE A 303 -19.17 -13.22 -1.09
CA ILE A 303 -19.15 -14.18 0.03
C ILE A 303 -18.50 -13.53 1.24
N ARG A 304 -19.08 -13.81 2.40
CA ARG A 304 -18.51 -13.50 3.72
C ARG A 304 -18.68 -14.73 4.60
N ASP A 305 -17.68 -15.62 4.55
CA ASP A 305 -17.69 -16.95 5.19
C ASP A 305 -16.54 -17.15 6.20
N GLY A 306 -15.91 -16.06 6.60
CA GLY A 306 -14.82 -16.06 7.58
C GLY A 306 -13.48 -16.54 7.00
N GLY A 307 -13.28 -16.44 5.68
CA GLY A 307 -11.96 -16.57 5.05
C GLY A 307 -11.75 -17.75 4.10
N GLY A 308 -12.74 -18.64 3.93
CA GLY A 308 -12.61 -19.78 3.01
C GLY A 308 -12.69 -19.36 1.55
N TRP A 309 -13.77 -18.70 1.17
CA TRP A 309 -14.06 -18.31 -0.21
C TRP A 309 -14.19 -16.81 -0.43
N GLN A 310 -14.25 -16.00 0.64
CA GLN A 310 -14.38 -14.56 0.50
C GLN A 310 -13.14 -13.91 -0.11
N MET A 311 -13.34 -12.82 -0.86
CA MET A 311 -12.30 -11.89 -1.29
C MET A 311 -12.79 -10.44 -1.15
N PRO A 312 -11.97 -9.54 -0.58
CA PRO A 312 -10.69 -9.78 0.11
C PRO A 312 -10.83 -10.67 1.34
N PRO A 313 -9.76 -11.40 1.76
CA PRO A 313 -9.82 -12.29 2.92
C PRO A 313 -9.68 -11.57 4.27
N LEU A 314 -9.26 -10.29 4.25
CA LEU A 314 -9.00 -9.47 5.43
C LEU A 314 -9.73 -8.12 5.32
N ALA A 315 -10.10 -7.54 6.48
CA ALA A 315 -10.78 -6.24 6.59
C ALA A 315 -11.99 -6.12 5.66
N SER A 316 -12.79 -7.16 5.60
CA SER A 316 -13.95 -7.28 4.73
C SER A 316 -15.01 -8.21 5.31
N GLU A 317 -15.57 -7.85 6.46
CA GLU A 317 -16.72 -8.52 7.07
C GLU A 317 -18.02 -8.19 6.34
N GLU A 318 -18.06 -7.02 5.72
CA GLU A 318 -19.19 -6.54 4.92
C GLU A 318 -18.89 -6.68 3.42
N VAL A 319 -19.93 -6.87 2.61
CA VAL A 319 -19.81 -6.87 1.15
C VAL A 319 -19.77 -5.45 0.63
N ASP A 320 -18.77 -5.10 -0.16
CA ASP A 320 -18.76 -3.86 -0.93
C ASP A 320 -19.79 -3.94 -2.08
N GLN A 321 -21.01 -3.51 -1.81
CA GLN A 321 -22.10 -3.56 -2.79
C GLN A 321 -21.78 -2.71 -4.04
N GLN A 322 -21.10 -1.58 -3.86
CA GLN A 322 -20.73 -0.71 -4.97
C GLN A 322 -19.65 -1.36 -5.83
N GLY A 323 -18.61 -1.93 -5.21
CA GLY A 323 -17.57 -2.66 -5.93
C GLY A 323 -18.09 -3.87 -6.67
N VAL A 324 -18.99 -4.65 -6.04
CA VAL A 324 -19.68 -5.77 -6.67
C VAL A 324 -20.49 -5.31 -7.89
N ALA A 325 -21.23 -4.20 -7.79
CA ALA A 325 -22.00 -3.66 -8.91
C ALA A 325 -21.09 -3.17 -10.05
N ILE A 326 -20.00 -2.46 -9.74
CA ILE A 326 -19.03 -1.97 -10.74
C ILE A 326 -18.41 -3.14 -11.53
N VAL A 327 -17.92 -4.17 -10.83
CA VAL A 327 -17.30 -5.33 -11.48
C VAL A 327 -18.33 -6.17 -12.22
N GLY A 328 -19.55 -6.32 -11.67
CA GLY A 328 -20.67 -7.02 -12.34
C GLY A 328 -21.02 -6.38 -13.68
N ALA A 329 -21.24 -5.06 -13.70
CA ALA A 329 -21.56 -4.33 -14.93
C ALA A 329 -20.43 -4.40 -15.99
N TRP A 330 -19.17 -4.38 -15.56
CA TRP A 330 -18.04 -4.60 -16.46
C TRP A 330 -18.05 -6.01 -17.07
N ILE A 331 -18.36 -7.05 -16.28
CA ILE A 331 -18.48 -8.43 -16.79
C ILE A 331 -19.62 -8.55 -17.79
N GLU A 332 -20.78 -7.95 -17.51
CA GLU A 332 -21.95 -7.95 -18.41
C GLU A 332 -21.61 -7.30 -19.76
N GLN A 333 -20.82 -6.24 -19.75
CA GLN A 333 -20.40 -5.52 -20.96
C GLN A 333 -19.49 -6.34 -21.88
N GLN A 334 -18.72 -7.32 -21.35
CA GLN A 334 -17.80 -8.14 -22.15
C GLN A 334 -18.54 -8.99 -23.21
N SER A 335 -19.81 -9.33 -23.03
CA SER A 335 -20.58 -10.11 -24.01
C SER A 335 -20.81 -9.38 -25.33
N ALA A 336 -20.92 -8.04 -25.29
CA ALA A 336 -21.16 -7.22 -26.48
C ALA A 336 -19.91 -7.06 -27.37
N ALA A 337 -18.73 -7.42 -26.89
CA ALA A 337 -17.48 -7.33 -27.65
C ALA A 337 -17.16 -8.63 -28.41
N SER A 338 -17.60 -9.80 -27.90
CA SER A 338 -17.33 -11.09 -28.53
C SER A 338 -18.20 -11.39 -29.76
N ASP A 339 -19.32 -10.66 -29.92
CA ASP A 339 -20.23 -10.85 -31.07
C ASP A 339 -19.92 -9.92 -32.28
N ARG A 340 -18.79 -9.18 -32.24
CA ARG A 340 -18.41 -8.19 -33.26
C ARG A 340 -17.14 -8.53 -34.06
N ASP A 341 -16.55 -9.70 -33.83
CA ASP A 341 -15.51 -10.31 -34.64
C ASP A 341 -16.08 -11.49 -35.44
#